data_6964fb8975c315681173517468865fb4
#
_entry.id   6964fb8975c315681173517468865fb4
#
_cell.length_a   1.000
_cell.length_b   1.000
_cell.length_c   1.000
_cell.angle_alpha   90.00
_cell.angle_beta   90.00
_cell.angle_gamma   90.00
#
_symmetry.space_group_name_H-M   'P 1'
#
loop_
_entity.id
_entity.type
_entity.pdbx_description
1 polymer ?
#
loop_
_entity_poly.entity_id
_entity_poly.type
_entity_poly.pdbx_seq_one_letter_code
_entity_poly.pdbx_strand_id
1 'polypeptide(L)'
;MTRSLLLVSALLLASCGPKNLTLPEQPIDRAATCGVVAVAEGRLGTADIKAPLPFEAMGRVLHYPLLAGSAGDRFSSETAADVQKRMTALQDSITEGKWQELIPACRAAFPATAVSEVKLPADRFDAQLGCYELGDFMRSALEEQGKYDNELGAYRQLGYKLDAAVGPSLRARVGSGVEAQQEARGKALATMAKGGPPVAMMKECVARFG
;
A
#
# COMPACT_ATOMS: atom_id res chain seq x y z
N MET A 1 -3.27 -26.94 -71.63
CA MET A 1 -2.82 -27.46 -70.34
C MET A 1 -2.51 -26.28 -69.42
N THR A 2 -3.51 -25.77 -68.67
CA THR A 2 -3.43 -24.57 -67.83
C THR A 2 -3.50 -25.02 -66.38
N ARG A 3 -2.37 -24.92 -65.63
CA ARG A 3 -2.26 -25.23 -64.23
C ARG A 3 -2.63 -23.98 -63.44
N SER A 4 -3.81 -24.01 -62.80
CA SER A 4 -4.24 -23.00 -61.83
C SER A 4 -3.49 -23.23 -60.50
N LEU A 5 -2.64 -22.28 -60.09
CA LEU A 5 -2.07 -22.20 -58.75
C LEU A 5 -3.10 -21.56 -57.80
N LEU A 6 -3.66 -22.35 -56.92
CA LEU A 6 -4.46 -21.86 -55.77
C LEU A 6 -3.49 -21.38 -54.69
N LEU A 7 -3.37 -20.08 -54.52
CA LEU A 7 -2.73 -19.42 -53.38
C LEU A 7 -3.65 -19.52 -52.18
N VAL A 8 -3.33 -20.41 -51.24
CA VAL A 8 -3.96 -20.46 -49.93
C VAL A 8 -3.32 -19.39 -49.03
N SER A 9 -3.98 -18.24 -48.90
CA SER A 9 -3.62 -17.21 -47.93
C SER A 9 -4.04 -17.68 -46.52
N ALA A 10 -3.09 -18.19 -45.75
CA ALA A 10 -3.28 -18.45 -44.33
C ALA A 10 -3.36 -17.11 -43.60
N LEU A 11 -4.57 -16.66 -43.23
CA LEU A 11 -4.78 -15.56 -42.28
C LEU A 11 -4.29 -16.02 -40.89
N LEU A 12 -3.13 -15.56 -40.50
CA LEU A 12 -2.69 -15.59 -39.09
C LEU A 12 -3.59 -14.66 -38.27
N LEU A 13 -4.63 -15.24 -37.70
CA LEU A 13 -5.42 -14.56 -36.63
C LEU A 13 -4.49 -14.38 -35.44
N ALA A 14 -3.84 -13.22 -35.34
CA ALA A 14 -3.16 -12.80 -34.13
C ALA A 14 -4.20 -12.80 -33.00
N SER A 15 -4.07 -13.75 -32.07
CA SER A 15 -4.89 -13.86 -30.89
C SER A 15 -4.65 -12.64 -30.00
N CYS A 16 -5.49 -11.60 -30.11
CA CYS A 16 -5.56 -10.48 -29.18
C CYS A 16 -6.31 -10.90 -27.90
N GLY A 17 -5.83 -11.95 -27.23
CA GLY A 17 -6.32 -12.31 -25.91
C GLY A 17 -5.63 -11.48 -24.80
N PRO A 18 -6.27 -11.33 -23.64
CA PRO A 18 -5.64 -10.66 -22.50
C PRO A 18 -4.32 -11.36 -22.14
N LYS A 19 -3.27 -10.55 -21.92
CA LYS A 19 -1.92 -11.05 -21.64
C LYS A 19 -1.89 -11.80 -20.31
N ASN A 20 -1.22 -12.96 -20.29
CA ASN A 20 -0.85 -13.60 -19.03
C ASN A 20 0.21 -12.74 -18.34
N LEU A 21 -0.04 -12.43 -17.06
CA LEU A 21 0.84 -11.62 -16.25
C LEU A 21 1.63 -12.50 -15.29
N THR A 22 2.87 -12.14 -15.04
CA THR A 22 3.72 -12.77 -14.02
C THR A 22 4.15 -11.73 -13.01
N LEU A 23 4.23 -12.11 -11.73
CA LEU A 23 4.67 -11.19 -10.69
C LEU A 23 6.18 -10.92 -10.86
N PRO A 24 6.60 -9.63 -10.96
CA PRO A 24 8.00 -9.27 -11.13
C PRO A 24 8.88 -9.70 -9.94
N GLU A 25 10.16 -9.98 -10.22
CA GLU A 25 11.14 -10.28 -9.17
C GLU A 25 11.66 -9.03 -8.47
N GLN A 26 11.78 -7.93 -9.20
CA GLN A 26 12.29 -6.66 -8.66
C GLN A 26 11.33 -6.11 -7.58
N PRO A 27 11.84 -5.76 -6.38
CA PRO A 27 11.00 -5.41 -5.23
C PRO A 27 10.02 -4.26 -5.49
N ILE A 28 10.47 -3.19 -6.14
CA ILE A 28 9.63 -2.02 -6.47
C ILE A 28 8.55 -2.41 -7.47
N ASP A 29 8.92 -3.10 -8.56
CA ASP A 29 7.97 -3.55 -9.57
C ASP A 29 6.95 -4.54 -9.00
N ARG A 30 7.40 -5.43 -8.12
CA ARG A 30 6.54 -6.41 -7.42
C ARG A 30 5.50 -5.70 -6.55
N ALA A 31 5.94 -4.76 -5.71
CA ALA A 31 5.03 -4.00 -4.85
C ALA A 31 4.07 -3.14 -5.68
N ALA A 32 4.55 -2.49 -6.74
CA ALA A 32 3.74 -1.68 -7.63
C ALA A 32 2.69 -2.52 -8.36
N THR A 33 3.08 -3.69 -8.89
CA THR A 33 2.15 -4.63 -9.54
C THR A 33 1.04 -5.04 -8.58
N CYS A 34 1.38 -5.43 -7.35
CA CYS A 34 0.39 -5.84 -6.36
C CYS A 34 -0.47 -4.66 -5.88
N GLY A 35 0.07 -3.45 -5.82
CA GLY A 35 -0.69 -2.23 -5.56
C GLY A 35 -1.75 -1.96 -6.63
N VAL A 36 -1.39 -2.11 -7.93
CA VAL A 36 -2.36 -1.99 -9.04
C VAL A 36 -3.42 -3.10 -9.00
N VAL A 37 -3.01 -4.35 -8.70
CA VAL A 37 -3.96 -5.46 -8.49
C VAL A 37 -4.96 -5.12 -7.37
N ALA A 38 -4.50 -4.54 -6.26
CA ALA A 38 -5.37 -4.10 -5.16
C ALA A 38 -6.33 -2.97 -5.57
N VAL A 39 -5.90 -2.04 -6.44
CA VAL A 39 -6.80 -1.03 -7.03
C VAL A 39 -7.89 -1.71 -7.86
N ALA A 40 -7.51 -2.64 -8.75
CA ALA A 40 -8.45 -3.36 -9.60
C ALA A 40 -9.43 -4.22 -8.78
N GLU A 41 -8.93 -4.91 -7.73
CA GLU A 41 -9.75 -5.68 -6.78
C GLU A 41 -10.73 -4.77 -6.03
N GLY A 42 -10.29 -3.60 -5.57
CA GLY A 42 -11.12 -2.61 -4.89
C GLY A 42 -12.23 -1.99 -5.76
N ARG A 43 -12.10 -2.10 -7.08
CA ARG A 43 -13.11 -1.63 -8.05
C ARG A 43 -14.08 -2.71 -8.52
N LEU A 44 -13.90 -3.96 -8.08
CA LEU A 44 -14.84 -5.04 -8.41
C LEU A 44 -16.25 -4.70 -7.91
N GLY A 45 -17.22 -4.77 -8.80
CA GLY A 45 -18.61 -4.45 -8.48
C GLY A 45 -18.95 -2.95 -8.40
N THR A 46 -17.99 -2.04 -8.68
CA THR A 46 -18.23 -0.60 -8.74
C THR A 46 -18.76 -0.22 -10.12
N ALA A 47 -19.95 0.39 -10.17
CA ALA A 47 -20.56 0.84 -11.43
C ALA A 47 -19.81 2.05 -12.06
N ASP A 48 -19.25 2.90 -11.21
CA ASP A 48 -18.47 4.08 -11.62
C ASP A 48 -16.97 3.88 -11.33
N ILE A 49 -16.21 3.63 -12.39
CA ILE A 49 -14.75 3.46 -12.31
C ILE A 49 -14.00 4.76 -11.93
N LYS A 50 -14.66 5.92 -12.02
CA LYS A 50 -14.10 7.23 -11.63
C LYS A 50 -14.37 7.57 -10.17
N ALA A 51 -15.30 6.87 -9.53
CA ALA A 51 -15.54 7.05 -8.11
C ALA A 51 -14.28 6.76 -7.28
N PRO A 52 -14.07 7.47 -6.16
CA PRO A 52 -13.02 7.11 -5.22
C PRO A 52 -13.19 5.66 -4.76
N LEU A 53 -12.08 4.97 -4.52
CA LEU A 53 -12.13 3.67 -3.86
C LEU A 53 -12.73 3.82 -2.45
N PRO A 54 -13.44 2.82 -1.93
CA PRO A 54 -13.78 2.79 -0.51
C PRO A 54 -12.51 2.95 0.36
N PHE A 55 -12.62 3.62 1.50
CA PHE A 55 -11.48 3.90 2.39
C PHE A 55 -10.65 2.65 2.74
N GLU A 56 -11.33 1.55 3.08
CA GLU A 56 -10.69 0.26 3.35
C GLU A 56 -9.90 -0.29 2.13
N ALA A 57 -10.45 -0.12 0.93
CA ALA A 57 -9.76 -0.55 -0.29
C ALA A 57 -8.54 0.32 -0.56
N MET A 58 -8.66 1.64 -0.36
CA MET A 58 -7.53 2.56 -0.49
C MET A 58 -6.44 2.26 0.54
N GLY A 59 -6.81 1.92 1.77
CA GLY A 59 -5.85 1.47 2.79
C GLY A 59 -5.07 0.21 2.35
N ARG A 60 -5.74 -0.75 1.70
CA ARG A 60 -5.04 -1.92 1.12
C ARG A 60 -4.08 -1.53 0.00
N VAL A 61 -4.46 -0.59 -0.85
CA VAL A 61 -3.58 -0.07 -1.92
C VAL A 61 -2.35 0.58 -1.33
N LEU A 62 -2.51 1.45 -0.33
CA LEU A 62 -1.40 2.15 0.33
C LEU A 62 -0.48 1.22 1.13
N HIS A 63 -0.95 0.03 1.48
CA HIS A 63 -0.13 -0.93 2.20
C HIS A 63 1.08 -1.42 1.39
N TYR A 64 0.98 -1.53 0.06
CA TYR A 64 2.08 -1.99 -0.78
C TYR A 64 3.27 -1.02 -0.82
N PRO A 65 3.12 0.29 -1.10
CA PRO A 65 4.22 1.23 -0.99
C PRO A 65 4.74 1.35 0.45
N LEU A 66 3.87 1.27 1.45
CA LEU A 66 4.25 1.28 2.86
C LEU A 66 5.14 0.07 3.21
N LEU A 67 4.77 -1.15 2.78
CA LEU A 67 5.56 -2.37 2.99
C LEU A 67 6.89 -2.34 2.23
N ALA A 68 6.89 -1.89 0.98
CA ALA A 68 8.12 -1.76 0.20
C ALA A 68 9.09 -0.77 0.85
N GLY A 69 8.60 0.40 1.28
CA GLY A 69 9.37 1.36 2.04
C GLY A 69 9.88 0.82 3.37
N SER A 70 9.21 -0.19 3.93
CA SER A 70 9.52 -0.83 5.20
C SER A 70 10.29 -2.16 5.07
N ALA A 71 10.82 -2.48 3.89
CA ALA A 71 11.54 -3.74 3.67
C ALA A 71 12.79 -3.87 4.57
N GLY A 72 13.47 -2.76 4.87
CA GLY A 72 14.55 -2.68 5.84
C GLY A 72 14.06 -2.51 7.28
N ASP A 73 14.98 -2.07 8.15
CA ASP A 73 14.68 -1.83 9.57
C ASP A 73 13.91 -0.54 9.82
N ARG A 74 13.95 0.39 8.89
CA ARG A 74 13.25 1.68 8.94
C ARG A 74 12.50 1.96 7.64
N PHE A 75 11.48 2.78 7.72
CA PHE A 75 10.72 3.24 6.56
C PHE A 75 11.54 4.20 5.68
N SER A 76 11.50 3.96 4.37
CA SER A 76 12.04 4.83 3.32
C SER A 76 10.90 5.45 2.52
N SER A 77 10.71 6.75 2.66
CA SER A 77 9.72 7.52 1.90
C SER A 77 10.05 7.54 0.40
N GLU A 78 11.34 7.55 0.04
CA GLU A 78 11.80 7.48 -1.35
C GLU A 78 11.34 6.18 -2.02
N THR A 79 11.60 5.03 -1.38
CA THR A 79 11.16 3.72 -1.90
C THR A 79 9.64 3.66 -2.04
N ALA A 80 8.90 4.18 -1.06
CA ALA A 80 7.44 4.22 -1.14
C ALA A 80 6.94 5.10 -2.30
N ALA A 81 7.56 6.25 -2.52
CA ALA A 81 7.26 7.14 -3.65
C ALA A 81 7.59 6.49 -5.01
N ASP A 82 8.70 5.77 -5.11
CA ASP A 82 9.06 5.02 -6.32
C ASP A 82 8.02 3.95 -6.64
N VAL A 83 7.53 3.23 -5.64
CA VAL A 83 6.43 2.26 -5.83
C VAL A 83 5.18 2.97 -6.34
N GLN A 84 4.75 4.08 -5.76
CA GLN A 84 3.58 4.83 -6.20
C GLN A 84 3.71 5.33 -7.65
N LYS A 85 4.86 5.89 -8.00
CA LYS A 85 5.18 6.28 -9.38
C LYS A 85 5.11 5.10 -10.33
N ARG A 86 5.66 3.96 -9.91
CA ARG A 86 5.64 2.75 -10.73
C ARG A 86 4.24 2.16 -10.87
N MET A 87 3.39 2.21 -9.84
CA MET A 87 1.98 1.83 -9.91
C MET A 87 1.25 2.60 -11.02
N THR A 88 1.44 3.93 -11.07
CA THR A 88 0.83 4.77 -12.12
C THR A 88 1.29 4.33 -13.51
N ALA A 89 2.57 4.01 -13.69
CA ALA A 89 3.10 3.58 -14.98
C ALA A 89 2.63 2.18 -15.41
N LEU A 90 2.27 1.31 -14.45
CA LEU A 90 1.86 -0.08 -14.72
C LEU A 90 0.33 -0.24 -14.82
N GLN A 91 -0.45 0.77 -14.47
CA GLN A 91 -1.90 0.66 -14.30
C GLN A 91 -2.58 0.04 -15.51
N ASP A 92 -2.41 0.61 -16.70
CA ASP A 92 -3.10 0.16 -17.90
C ASP A 92 -2.67 -1.25 -18.30
N SER A 93 -1.35 -1.50 -18.31
CA SER A 93 -0.80 -2.80 -18.72
C SER A 93 -1.25 -3.97 -17.84
N ILE A 94 -1.50 -3.72 -16.55
CA ILE A 94 -1.98 -4.74 -15.61
C ILE A 94 -3.49 -4.89 -15.73
N THR A 95 -4.25 -3.79 -15.77
CA THR A 95 -5.71 -3.85 -15.81
C THR A 95 -6.27 -4.39 -17.12
N GLU A 96 -5.54 -4.25 -18.22
CA GLU A 96 -5.87 -4.88 -19.52
C GLU A 96 -5.49 -6.39 -19.58
N GLY A 97 -4.69 -6.87 -18.64
CA GLY A 97 -4.30 -8.27 -18.54
C GLY A 97 -5.19 -9.08 -17.60
N LYS A 98 -4.79 -10.34 -17.37
CA LYS A 98 -5.46 -11.25 -16.43
C LYS A 98 -4.97 -11.01 -15.00
N TRP A 99 -5.16 -9.81 -14.48
CA TRP A 99 -4.64 -9.39 -13.19
C TRP A 99 -5.18 -10.22 -12.00
N GLN A 100 -6.37 -10.82 -12.12
CA GLN A 100 -6.94 -11.69 -11.10
C GLN A 100 -6.03 -12.90 -10.80
N GLU A 101 -5.30 -13.39 -11.82
CA GLU A 101 -4.36 -14.50 -11.66
C GLU A 101 -3.16 -14.13 -10.78
N LEU A 102 -2.87 -12.83 -10.59
CA LEU A 102 -1.80 -12.35 -9.72
C LEU A 102 -2.19 -12.27 -8.23
N ILE A 103 -3.48 -12.29 -7.88
CA ILE A 103 -3.95 -12.12 -6.48
C ILE A 103 -3.26 -13.12 -5.53
N PRO A 104 -3.21 -14.43 -5.81
CA PRO A 104 -2.56 -15.38 -4.91
C PRO A 104 -1.06 -15.10 -4.74
N ALA A 105 -0.37 -14.75 -5.84
CA ALA A 105 1.05 -14.44 -5.82
C ALA A 105 1.36 -13.15 -5.04
N CYS A 106 0.51 -12.12 -5.16
CA CYS A 106 0.61 -10.89 -4.38
C CYS A 106 0.41 -11.15 -2.88
N ARG A 107 -0.59 -11.94 -2.50
CA ARG A 107 -0.82 -12.32 -1.09
C ARG A 107 0.35 -13.12 -0.51
N ALA A 108 0.93 -14.02 -1.29
CA ALA A 108 2.12 -14.78 -0.88
C ALA A 108 3.36 -13.88 -0.73
N ALA A 109 3.56 -12.92 -1.64
CA ALA A 109 4.70 -12.00 -1.60
C ALA A 109 4.59 -10.95 -0.48
N PHE A 110 3.35 -10.58 -0.08
CA PHE A 110 3.07 -9.57 0.95
C PHE A 110 2.10 -10.09 2.00
N PRO A 111 2.52 -11.07 2.84
CA PRO A 111 1.62 -11.72 3.79
C PRO A 111 0.99 -10.76 4.82
N ALA A 112 1.66 -9.66 5.15
CA ALA A 112 1.12 -8.63 6.05
C ALA A 112 -0.20 -8.01 5.53
N THR A 113 -0.46 -8.04 4.22
CA THR A 113 -1.70 -7.52 3.63
C THR A 113 -2.93 -8.40 3.92
N ALA A 114 -2.72 -9.64 4.32
CA ALA A 114 -3.75 -10.63 4.61
C ALA A 114 -3.94 -10.92 6.10
N VAL A 115 -3.23 -10.20 6.98
CA VAL A 115 -3.40 -10.34 8.43
C VAL A 115 -4.80 -9.90 8.84
N SER A 116 -5.55 -10.78 9.50
CA SER A 116 -6.92 -10.53 9.97
C SER A 116 -6.96 -9.96 11.39
N GLU A 117 -6.05 -10.40 12.26
CA GLU A 117 -5.94 -9.96 13.64
C GLU A 117 -4.64 -9.16 13.83
N VAL A 118 -4.76 -7.85 13.82
CA VAL A 118 -3.61 -6.97 14.04
C VAL A 118 -3.35 -6.78 15.52
N LYS A 119 -2.08 -6.59 15.88
CA LYS A 119 -1.66 -6.35 17.25
C LYS A 119 -0.69 -5.19 17.29
N LEU A 120 -0.98 -4.21 18.14
CA LEU A 120 -0.05 -3.12 18.43
C LEU A 120 1.16 -3.63 19.21
N PRO A 121 2.32 -2.96 19.11
CA PRO A 121 3.47 -3.23 19.95
C PRO A 121 3.09 -3.30 21.44
N ALA A 122 3.73 -4.23 22.16
CA ALA A 122 3.43 -4.42 23.59
C ALA A 122 3.89 -3.21 24.44
N ASP A 123 5.08 -2.65 24.14
CA ASP A 123 5.55 -1.42 24.80
C ASP A 123 4.62 -0.26 24.43
N ARG A 124 4.20 0.47 25.48
CA ARG A 124 3.24 1.57 25.31
C ARG A 124 3.78 2.68 24.42
N PHE A 125 5.05 3.05 24.61
CA PHE A 125 5.65 4.12 23.82
C PHE A 125 5.80 3.71 22.36
N ASP A 126 6.28 2.48 22.09
CA ASP A 126 6.44 1.97 20.73
C ASP A 126 5.08 1.90 20.01
N ALA A 127 4.02 1.51 20.73
CA ALA A 127 2.66 1.55 20.20
C ALA A 127 2.18 2.98 19.92
N GLN A 128 2.42 3.93 20.84
CA GLN A 128 2.04 5.33 20.64
C GLN A 128 2.80 5.97 19.48
N LEU A 129 4.12 5.75 19.41
CA LEU A 129 4.95 6.26 18.31
C LEU A 129 4.52 5.64 16.97
N GLY A 130 4.30 4.33 16.94
CA GLY A 130 3.83 3.63 15.75
C GLY A 130 2.46 4.14 15.27
N CYS A 131 1.51 4.32 16.18
CA CYS A 131 0.19 4.89 15.86
C CYS A 131 0.28 6.33 15.34
N TYR A 132 1.15 7.14 15.94
CA TYR A 132 1.40 8.50 15.48
C TYR A 132 1.93 8.53 14.05
N GLU A 133 3.00 7.78 13.77
CA GLU A 133 3.65 7.74 12.46
C GLU A 133 2.75 7.11 11.37
N LEU A 134 2.01 6.05 11.70
CA LEU A 134 1.08 5.45 10.76
C LEU A 134 -0.10 6.38 10.45
N GLY A 135 -0.63 7.07 11.47
CA GLY A 135 -1.66 8.08 11.31
C GLY A 135 -1.20 9.23 10.43
N ASP A 136 0.02 9.70 10.62
CA ASP A 136 0.62 10.76 9.80
C ASP A 136 0.82 10.32 8.35
N PHE A 137 1.34 9.12 8.13
CA PHE A 137 1.48 8.52 6.78
C PHE A 137 0.12 8.44 6.06
N MET A 138 -0.91 7.89 6.73
CA MET A 138 -2.24 7.75 6.13
C MET A 138 -2.87 9.11 5.79
N ARG A 139 -2.73 10.09 6.67
CA ARG A 139 -3.21 11.46 6.42
C ARG A 139 -2.48 12.08 5.24
N SER A 140 -1.15 12.07 5.25
CA SER A 140 -0.33 12.66 4.17
C SER A 140 -0.66 12.06 2.80
N ALA A 141 -0.95 10.75 2.74
CA ALA A 141 -1.27 10.08 1.49
C ALA A 141 -2.71 10.35 0.99
N LEU A 142 -3.64 10.75 1.85
CA LEU A 142 -5.08 10.80 1.53
C LEU A 142 -5.72 12.19 1.66
N GLU A 143 -5.15 13.11 2.46
CA GLU A 143 -5.74 14.46 2.69
C GLU A 143 -5.82 15.28 1.40
N GLU A 144 -4.82 15.23 0.53
CA GLU A 144 -4.83 15.96 -0.75
C GLU A 144 -5.99 15.57 -1.66
N GLN A 145 -6.58 14.39 -1.45
CA GLN A 145 -7.71 13.94 -2.27
C GLN A 145 -9.05 14.54 -1.85
N GLY A 146 -9.18 15.08 -0.61
CA GLY A 146 -10.41 15.68 -0.08
C GLY A 146 -11.61 14.73 -0.02
N LYS A 147 -11.38 13.40 -0.08
CA LYS A 147 -12.43 12.38 -0.27
C LYS A 147 -12.69 11.55 0.99
N TYR A 148 -11.79 11.62 1.96
CA TYR A 148 -11.79 10.77 3.16
C TYR A 148 -11.76 11.57 4.46
N ASP A 149 -12.26 12.81 4.42
CA ASP A 149 -12.17 13.73 5.56
C ASP A 149 -12.84 13.20 6.83
N ASN A 150 -13.93 12.45 6.68
CA ASN A 150 -14.65 11.86 7.81
C ASN A 150 -13.81 10.78 8.49
N GLU A 151 -13.24 9.86 7.71
CA GLU A 151 -12.41 8.76 8.20
C GLU A 151 -11.11 9.27 8.79
N LEU A 152 -10.49 10.27 8.15
CA LEU A 152 -9.25 10.89 8.62
C LEU A 152 -9.45 11.78 9.85
N GLY A 153 -10.69 12.20 10.14
CA GLY A 153 -11.00 12.98 11.34
C GLY A 153 -10.54 12.33 12.63
N ALA A 154 -10.80 11.03 12.79
CA ALA A 154 -10.36 10.26 13.94
C ALA A 154 -8.83 10.16 14.04
N TYR A 155 -8.13 10.05 12.91
CA TYR A 155 -6.67 9.99 12.85
C TYR A 155 -6.03 11.35 13.21
N ARG A 156 -6.63 12.46 12.77
CA ARG A 156 -6.21 13.81 13.19
C ARG A 156 -6.34 14.00 14.70
N GLN A 157 -7.48 13.62 15.27
CA GLN A 157 -7.69 13.72 16.73
C GLN A 157 -6.71 12.86 17.52
N LEU A 158 -6.47 11.64 17.06
CA LEU A 158 -5.47 10.75 17.66
C LEU A 158 -4.07 11.38 17.57
N GLY A 159 -3.68 11.94 16.43
CA GLY A 159 -2.41 12.63 16.25
C GLY A 159 -2.20 13.74 17.27
N TYR A 160 -3.20 14.62 17.50
CA TYR A 160 -3.13 15.68 18.52
C TYR A 160 -2.94 15.13 19.94
N LYS A 161 -3.65 14.04 20.29
CA LYS A 161 -3.51 13.42 21.61
C LYS A 161 -2.13 12.79 21.81
N LEU A 162 -1.61 12.12 20.78
CA LEU A 162 -0.33 11.43 20.84
C LEU A 162 0.87 12.39 20.78
N ASP A 163 0.77 13.51 20.09
CA ASP A 163 1.87 14.46 19.94
C ASP A 163 2.43 14.93 21.28
N ALA A 164 1.55 15.25 22.23
CA ALA A 164 1.91 15.67 23.59
C ALA A 164 2.68 14.59 24.37
N ALA A 165 2.40 13.30 24.11
CA ALA A 165 3.03 12.20 24.82
C ALA A 165 4.31 11.70 24.10
N VAL A 166 4.26 11.63 22.76
CA VAL A 166 5.34 11.06 21.93
C VAL A 166 6.58 11.96 21.94
N GLY A 167 6.43 13.27 21.73
CA GLY A 167 7.56 14.17 21.58
C GLY A 167 8.54 14.16 22.76
N PRO A 168 8.07 14.37 24.02
CA PRO A 168 8.93 14.31 25.20
C PRO A 168 9.53 12.92 25.42
N SER A 169 8.73 11.85 25.25
CA SER A 169 9.17 10.47 25.47
C SER A 169 10.23 10.05 24.45
N LEU A 170 10.07 10.48 23.19
CA LEU A 170 11.05 10.22 22.14
C LEU A 170 12.41 10.85 22.47
N ARG A 171 12.41 12.13 22.86
CA ARG A 171 13.63 12.82 23.29
C ARG A 171 14.29 12.16 24.49
N ALA A 172 13.51 11.70 25.44
CA ALA A 172 14.05 10.99 26.61
C ALA A 172 14.71 9.65 26.26
N ARG A 173 14.18 8.93 25.25
CA ARG A 173 14.70 7.60 24.86
C ARG A 173 15.88 7.66 23.88
N VAL A 174 15.85 8.56 22.90
CA VAL A 174 16.85 8.60 21.83
C VAL A 174 17.65 9.89 21.76
N GLY A 175 17.38 10.83 22.67
CA GLY A 175 18.06 12.13 22.71
C GLY A 175 17.40 13.17 21.80
N SER A 176 18.02 14.38 21.77
CA SER A 176 17.50 15.52 21.00
C SER A 176 18.01 15.55 19.54
N GLY A 177 18.85 14.61 19.13
CA GLY A 177 19.40 14.53 17.77
C GLY A 177 18.31 14.24 16.74
N VAL A 178 18.21 15.07 15.70
CA VAL A 178 17.19 14.94 14.64
C VAL A 178 17.28 13.59 13.96
N GLU A 179 18.47 13.14 13.63
CA GLU A 179 18.72 11.88 12.94
C GLU A 179 18.24 10.67 13.77
N ALA A 180 18.60 10.63 15.07
CA ALA A 180 18.19 9.56 15.96
C ALA A 180 16.66 9.52 16.15
N GLN A 181 16.00 10.68 16.19
CA GLN A 181 14.54 10.75 16.25
C GLN A 181 13.89 10.30 14.96
N GLN A 182 14.41 10.70 13.80
CA GLN A 182 13.92 10.24 12.49
C GLN A 182 14.10 8.74 12.31
N GLU A 183 15.22 8.20 12.76
CA GLU A 183 15.47 6.75 12.75
C GLU A 183 14.44 6.01 13.59
N ALA A 184 14.19 6.46 14.82
CA ALA A 184 13.19 5.84 15.71
C ALA A 184 11.78 5.91 15.12
N ARG A 185 11.38 7.04 14.52
CA ARG A 185 10.10 7.21 13.82
C ARG A 185 9.99 6.25 12.63
N GLY A 186 11.01 6.18 11.80
CA GLY A 186 11.04 5.28 10.64
C GLY A 186 10.97 3.80 11.05
N LYS A 187 11.63 3.40 12.15
CA LYS A 187 11.52 2.05 12.73
C LYS A 187 10.10 1.75 13.22
N ALA A 188 9.49 2.70 13.92
CA ALA A 188 8.13 2.54 14.41
C ALA A 188 7.13 2.37 13.26
N LEU A 189 7.20 3.20 12.22
CA LEU A 189 6.35 3.08 11.04
C LEU A 189 6.56 1.75 10.31
N ALA A 190 7.81 1.30 10.14
CA ALA A 190 8.11 0.00 9.52
C ALA A 190 7.56 -1.18 10.32
N THR A 191 7.58 -1.09 11.65
CA THR A 191 6.98 -2.09 12.54
C THR A 191 5.47 -2.16 12.36
N MET A 192 4.80 -1.01 12.30
CA MET A 192 3.35 -0.95 12.07
C MET A 192 2.96 -1.50 10.70
N ALA A 193 3.71 -1.15 9.66
CA ALA A 193 3.49 -1.66 8.31
C ALA A 193 3.53 -3.19 8.22
N LYS A 194 4.51 -3.79 8.89
CA LYS A 194 4.68 -5.26 8.92
C LYS A 194 3.67 -5.96 9.83
N GLY A 195 3.04 -5.23 10.76
CA GLY A 195 2.06 -5.75 11.70
C GLY A 195 0.69 -6.06 11.09
N GLY A 196 0.35 -5.47 9.93
CA GLY A 196 -0.90 -5.74 9.24
C GLY A 196 -1.45 -4.55 8.44
N PRO A 197 -2.68 -4.69 7.90
CA PRO A 197 -3.30 -3.65 7.07
C PRO A 197 -3.42 -2.31 7.82
N PRO A 198 -3.02 -1.18 7.19
CA PRO A 198 -2.89 0.10 7.88
C PRO A 198 -4.21 0.62 8.46
N VAL A 199 -5.34 0.42 7.81
CA VAL A 199 -6.65 0.82 8.35
C VAL A 199 -7.02 -0.01 9.58
N ALA A 200 -6.75 -1.32 9.58
CA ALA A 200 -6.99 -2.18 10.74
C ALA A 200 -6.08 -1.79 11.91
N MET A 201 -4.80 -1.54 11.65
CA MET A 201 -3.86 -1.03 12.66
C MET A 201 -4.33 0.30 13.25
N MET A 202 -4.79 1.24 12.41
CA MET A 202 -5.30 2.53 12.89
C MET A 202 -6.60 2.41 13.69
N LYS A 203 -7.47 1.45 13.39
CA LYS A 203 -8.64 1.16 14.23
C LYS A 203 -8.22 0.75 15.66
N GLU A 204 -7.23 -0.12 15.77
CA GLU A 204 -6.67 -0.50 17.08
C GLU A 204 -6.00 0.69 17.78
N CYS A 205 -5.29 1.54 17.04
CA CYS A 205 -4.70 2.76 17.58
C CYS A 205 -5.77 3.70 18.17
N VAL A 206 -6.85 3.93 17.43
CA VAL A 206 -7.97 4.77 17.90
C VAL A 206 -8.67 4.12 19.09
N ALA A 207 -8.90 2.81 19.07
CA ALA A 207 -9.53 2.10 20.18
C ALA A 207 -8.68 2.17 21.47
N ARG A 208 -7.36 2.13 21.35
CA ARG A 208 -6.47 2.12 22.53
C ARG A 208 -6.09 3.50 23.05
N PHE A 209 -6.01 4.52 22.19
CA PHE A 209 -5.45 5.83 22.52
C PHE A 209 -6.34 7.01 22.10
N GLY A 210 -7.43 6.76 21.40
CA GLY A 210 -8.38 7.76 20.90
C GLY A 210 -9.27 8.43 21.96
#